data_c1860109eb42c42e8c801492d8c8e6c0
#
_entry.id   c1860109eb42c42e8c801492d8c8e6c0
#
_cell.length_a   1.000
_cell.length_b   1.000
_cell.length_c   1.000
_cell.angle_alpha   90.00
_cell.angle_beta   90.00
_cell.angle_gamma   90.00
#
_symmetry.space_group_name_H-M   'P 1'
#
loop_
_entity.id
_entity.type
_entity.pdbx_description
1 polymer ?
#
loop_
_entity_poly.entity_id
_entity_poly.type
_entity_poly.pdbx_seq_one_letter_code
_entity_poly.pdbx_strand_id
1 'polypeptide(L)'
;MRYLILISGFMFCGMSLFAQARKDTTNSVKIIQTYKPTLIEARKIETLPVIEKPKPAAPNYTYNIEPKKVKTDKTVSNIPAADLYKTEEFNYPSSFVKVGYGNMKTPLAEFYLNNKRDNKYSYGLQYRFLQTNSELNKTFADFTTHHVKGYLASYSTTGEFGLEASYKQNKFNYYGYKDTSKIAEKNLGRTISNFEAKAYFNSVSDKSNKIKHRTAFNFYNYQIGKAIENDYAISSKIYGNVSDFNDLENGILSATIGFDYTTFQHLNQKSLNRIFLTFDPRFDFKYDVLNVSAGLNTTVYFNGSDTAQPFINPFIKVTYPLIENIATVYGGVDGRYKKQSLKSIIQTNQFTSNYNLTNIYENIKLFAGITAKVGSSADAVFEINYSDVTNMPLFISTQDSFNSFTIINDQANILKFTAAFNYSFSEIARIGFTGNFYNYNFKTQPQPWQLPTIEAKVNMNFNIKNKVYPHFDLMAMSLQKQRTGLSETNYSTNTINAFYDISAGIDFRFRPKLSLFVQANNIMATRYQRWYNYPVLGFNAIGGLTFIF
;
A
#
# COMPACT_ATOMS: atom_id res chain seq x y z
N MET A 1 22.56 21.69 10.47
CA MET A 1 21.78 22.47 11.45
C MET A 1 20.65 23.31 10.83
N ARG A 2 20.83 24.02 9.71
CA ARG A 2 19.76 24.84 9.07
C ARG A 2 18.53 24.03 8.60
N TYR A 3 18.67 22.77 8.25
CA TYR A 3 17.55 21.92 7.78
C TYR A 3 16.74 21.26 8.89
N LEU A 4 17.32 21.11 10.10
CA LEU A 4 16.56 20.62 11.26
C LEU A 4 15.54 21.65 11.76
N ILE A 5 15.83 22.94 11.59
CA ILE A 5 14.93 24.03 11.99
C ILE A 5 13.71 24.11 11.07
N LEU A 6 13.85 23.79 9.77
CA LEU A 6 12.73 23.77 8.82
C LEU A 6 11.78 22.59 9.06
N ILE A 7 12.31 21.42 9.43
CA ILE A 7 11.51 20.24 9.74
C ILE A 7 10.77 20.43 11.08
N SER A 8 11.43 21.02 12.09
CA SER A 8 10.79 21.37 13.36
C SER A 8 9.72 22.46 13.18
N GLY A 9 9.92 23.41 12.27
CA GLY A 9 8.93 24.44 11.94
C GLY A 9 7.67 23.89 11.25
N PHE A 10 7.83 22.89 10.38
CA PHE A 10 6.68 22.23 9.72
C PHE A 10 5.91 21.32 10.67
N MET A 11 6.60 20.64 11.59
CA MET A 11 5.97 19.83 12.64
C MET A 11 5.26 20.69 13.68
N PHE A 12 5.81 21.86 14.02
CA PHE A 12 5.16 22.82 14.94
C PHE A 12 3.98 23.57 14.31
N CYS A 13 4.03 23.87 13.00
CA CYS A 13 2.90 24.48 12.29
C CYS A 13 1.72 23.49 12.14
N GLY A 14 1.99 22.19 12.00
CA GLY A 14 0.95 21.15 12.00
C GLY A 14 0.26 20.97 13.36
N MET A 15 1.00 21.14 14.46
CA MET A 15 0.41 21.05 15.81
C MET A 15 -0.38 22.29 16.23
N SER A 16 -0.05 23.46 15.72
CA SER A 16 -0.81 24.68 16.03
C SER A 16 -2.18 24.74 15.34
N LEU A 17 -2.40 23.97 14.28
CA LEU A 17 -3.72 23.85 13.63
C LEU A 17 -4.72 22.99 14.43
N PHE A 18 -4.24 22.15 15.35
CA PHE A 18 -5.11 21.35 16.23
C PHE A 18 -5.29 21.93 17.63
N ALA A 19 -4.59 23.03 17.97
CA ALA A 19 -4.71 23.71 19.27
C ALA A 19 -5.77 24.80 19.31
N GLN A 20 -6.57 24.99 18.26
CA GLN A 20 -7.77 25.79 18.37
C GLN A 20 -8.86 24.95 19.06
N ALA A 21 -8.80 24.93 20.37
CA ALA A 21 -9.92 24.53 21.20
C ALA A 21 -11.15 25.30 20.72
N ARG A 22 -12.15 24.55 20.31
CA ARG A 22 -13.49 25.04 20.04
C ARG A 22 -13.91 25.88 21.26
N LYS A 23 -13.87 27.18 21.11
CA LYS A 23 -14.47 28.08 22.07
C LYS A 23 -15.96 27.84 21.95
N ASP A 24 -16.52 27.03 22.84
CA ASP A 24 -17.94 26.91 23.02
C ASP A 24 -18.40 28.32 23.38
N THR A 25 -18.91 29.05 22.40
CA THR A 25 -19.71 30.23 22.62
C THR A 25 -21.06 29.77 23.15
N THR A 26 -21.06 29.37 24.42
CA THR A 26 -22.29 29.44 25.19
C THR A 26 -22.62 30.92 25.26
N ASN A 27 -23.53 31.35 24.39
CA ASN A 27 -24.21 32.62 24.54
C ASN A 27 -25.02 32.53 25.82
N SER A 28 -24.40 32.85 26.95
CA SER A 28 -25.12 33.12 28.19
C SER A 28 -25.82 34.47 27.98
N VAL A 29 -27.08 34.43 27.61
CA VAL A 29 -27.94 35.59 27.63
C VAL A 29 -28.15 35.93 29.11
N LYS A 30 -27.41 36.92 29.61
CA LYS A 30 -27.62 37.48 30.93
C LYS A 30 -28.83 38.41 30.83
N ILE A 31 -30.03 37.88 31.13
CA ILE A 31 -31.23 38.67 31.28
C ILE A 31 -31.09 39.42 32.61
N ILE A 32 -30.69 40.69 32.55
CA ILE A 32 -30.73 41.56 33.73
C ILE A 32 -32.17 42.10 33.76
N GLN A 33 -33.03 41.41 34.51
CA GLN A 33 -34.32 41.93 34.85
C GLN A 33 -34.14 42.85 36.07
N THR A 34 -34.38 44.15 35.89
CA THR A 34 -34.41 45.09 37.00
C THR A 34 -35.52 44.66 37.94
N TYR A 35 -35.15 44.17 39.11
CA TYR A 35 -36.05 43.82 40.20
C TYR A 35 -36.67 45.13 40.72
N LYS A 36 -37.96 45.36 40.49
CA LYS A 36 -38.78 46.35 41.17
C LYS A 36 -39.36 45.63 42.40
N PRO A 37 -39.01 46.03 43.64
CA PRO A 37 -39.62 45.45 44.82
C PRO A 37 -41.07 45.95 44.88
N THR A 38 -42.01 45.07 44.66
CA THR A 38 -43.42 45.29 45.00
C THR A 38 -43.64 44.75 46.39
N LEU A 39 -44.02 45.65 47.30
CA LEU A 39 -44.50 45.24 48.64
C LEU A 39 -45.81 44.47 48.44
N ILE A 40 -45.78 43.19 48.67
CA ILE A 40 -46.98 42.37 48.77
C ILE A 40 -47.56 42.61 50.15
N GLU A 41 -48.81 43.09 50.21
CA GLU A 41 -49.55 43.19 51.47
C GLU A 41 -49.54 41.88 52.24
N ALA A 42 -49.07 41.91 53.49
CA ALA A 42 -49.07 40.75 54.35
C ALA A 42 -50.54 40.41 54.71
N ARG A 43 -51.10 39.39 54.11
CA ARG A 43 -52.32 38.75 54.62
C ARG A 43 -51.94 37.85 55.80
N LYS A 44 -52.58 38.11 56.94
CA LYS A 44 -52.51 37.28 58.11
C LYS A 44 -53.03 35.86 57.76
N ILE A 45 -52.12 34.87 57.79
CA ILE A 45 -52.51 33.48 57.58
C ILE A 45 -53.13 32.96 58.87
N GLU A 46 -54.42 32.83 58.89
CA GLU A 46 -55.13 32.09 59.92
C GLU A 46 -55.11 30.59 59.59
N THR A 47 -54.06 29.93 59.91
CA THR A 47 -54.04 28.47 59.92
C THR A 47 -54.23 28.01 61.34
N LEU A 48 -55.32 27.33 61.58
CA LEU A 48 -55.53 26.61 62.85
C LEU A 48 -54.44 25.54 63.01
N PRO A 49 -53.88 25.38 64.22
CA PRO A 49 -52.86 24.37 64.45
C PRO A 49 -53.47 22.96 64.21
N VAL A 50 -52.94 22.22 63.25
CA VAL A 50 -53.26 20.83 63.05
C VAL A 50 -52.47 20.02 64.08
N ILE A 51 -53.18 19.41 65.02
CA ILE A 51 -52.60 18.42 65.95
C ILE A 51 -52.26 17.20 65.15
N GLU A 52 -50.98 16.92 64.89
CA GLU A 52 -50.55 15.70 64.30
C GLU A 52 -50.85 14.52 65.24
N LYS A 53 -51.65 13.60 64.77
CA LYS A 53 -51.87 12.35 65.49
C LYS A 53 -50.57 11.57 65.47
N PRO A 54 -50.15 10.99 66.65
CA PRO A 54 -48.94 10.21 66.69
C PRO A 54 -49.02 9.04 65.67
N LYS A 55 -48.01 8.92 64.82
CA LYS A 55 -47.89 7.79 63.90
C LYS A 55 -47.75 6.52 64.74
N PRO A 56 -48.57 5.49 64.46
CA PRO A 56 -48.37 4.21 65.14
C PRO A 56 -46.98 3.68 64.81
N ALA A 57 -46.32 3.12 65.84
CA ALA A 57 -45.01 2.50 65.65
C ALA A 57 -45.09 1.40 64.60
N ALA A 58 -44.18 1.43 63.64
CA ALA A 58 -44.13 0.42 62.59
C ALA A 58 -43.89 -0.96 63.23
N PRO A 59 -44.71 -1.97 62.95
CA PRO A 59 -44.48 -3.28 63.50
C PRO A 59 -43.17 -3.85 62.95
N ASN A 60 -42.31 -4.36 63.83
CA ASN A 60 -41.12 -5.11 63.43
C ASN A 60 -41.56 -6.46 62.92
N TYR A 61 -41.53 -6.62 61.59
CA TYR A 61 -41.72 -7.91 60.93
C TYR A 61 -40.37 -8.62 60.86
N THR A 62 -40.23 -9.74 61.58
CA THR A 62 -39.15 -10.69 61.35
C THR A 62 -39.59 -11.64 60.26
N TYR A 63 -38.97 -11.51 59.08
CA TYR A 63 -39.22 -12.41 57.96
C TYR A 63 -38.33 -13.64 58.12
N ASN A 64 -38.94 -14.82 58.29
CA ASN A 64 -38.23 -16.08 58.16
C ASN A 64 -38.22 -16.47 56.67
N ILE A 65 -37.11 -16.23 55.96
CA ILE A 65 -36.97 -16.56 54.56
C ILE A 65 -36.60 -18.04 54.47
N GLU A 66 -37.57 -18.91 54.26
CA GLU A 66 -37.28 -20.28 53.84
C GLU A 66 -36.97 -20.32 52.34
N PRO A 67 -35.77 -20.80 51.94
CA PRO A 67 -35.45 -20.91 50.52
C PRO A 67 -36.27 -22.02 49.87
N LYS A 68 -37.38 -21.66 49.25
CA LYS A 68 -38.18 -22.55 48.43
C LYS A 68 -37.66 -22.56 47.03
N LYS A 69 -37.05 -23.66 46.57
CA LYS A 69 -36.71 -23.87 45.15
C LYS A 69 -38.00 -23.96 44.34
N VAL A 70 -38.37 -22.86 43.70
CA VAL A 70 -39.46 -22.87 42.72
C VAL A 70 -38.85 -23.30 41.40
N LYS A 71 -39.21 -24.46 40.87
CA LYS A 71 -38.96 -24.82 39.47
C LYS A 71 -39.74 -23.84 38.59
N THR A 72 -39.05 -22.90 37.98
CA THR A 72 -39.65 -22.06 36.96
C THR A 72 -39.58 -22.82 35.63
N ASP A 73 -40.69 -23.42 35.22
CA ASP A 73 -40.90 -23.87 33.83
C ASP A 73 -41.17 -22.65 32.93
N LYS A 74 -40.18 -21.73 32.88
CA LYS A 74 -40.15 -20.75 31.81
C LYS A 74 -39.42 -21.39 30.65
N THR A 75 -40.14 -21.91 29.70
CA THR A 75 -39.62 -22.08 28.34
C THR A 75 -39.22 -20.70 27.85
N VAL A 76 -37.89 -20.47 27.77
CA VAL A 76 -37.35 -19.28 27.09
C VAL A 76 -37.84 -19.42 25.65
N SER A 77 -38.82 -18.61 25.24
CA SER A 77 -39.18 -18.50 23.84
C SER A 77 -37.91 -18.12 23.07
N ASN A 78 -37.52 -18.95 22.11
CA ASN A 78 -36.43 -18.60 21.19
C ASN A 78 -36.78 -17.23 20.60
N ILE A 79 -35.92 -16.26 20.90
CA ILE A 79 -35.95 -14.95 20.21
C ILE A 79 -35.72 -15.29 18.73
N PRO A 80 -36.69 -15.02 17.83
CA PRO A 80 -36.45 -15.25 16.40
C PRO A 80 -35.19 -14.45 16.03
N ALA A 81 -34.30 -15.11 15.29
CA ALA A 81 -33.10 -14.43 14.77
C ALA A 81 -33.57 -13.14 14.08
N ALA A 82 -33.01 -12.02 14.48
CA ALA A 82 -33.28 -10.75 13.81
C ALA A 82 -33.06 -10.96 12.31
N ASP A 83 -34.09 -10.69 11.49
CA ASP A 83 -33.91 -10.65 10.06
C ASP A 83 -32.80 -9.64 9.77
N LEU A 84 -31.66 -10.15 9.35
CA LEU A 84 -30.59 -9.31 8.80
C LEU A 84 -31.24 -8.58 7.61
N TYR A 85 -31.49 -7.28 7.77
CA TYR A 85 -31.80 -6.43 6.63
C TYR A 85 -30.82 -6.79 5.53
N LYS A 86 -31.31 -7.31 4.42
CA LYS A 86 -30.51 -7.47 3.22
C LYS A 86 -29.87 -6.12 2.97
N THR A 87 -28.59 -5.99 3.31
CA THR A 87 -27.80 -4.87 2.83
C THR A 87 -28.03 -4.80 1.34
N GLU A 88 -28.50 -3.66 0.84
CA GLU A 88 -28.68 -3.44 -0.59
C GLU A 88 -27.44 -3.96 -1.28
N GLU A 89 -27.61 -4.94 -2.15
CA GLU A 89 -26.51 -5.47 -2.95
C GLU A 89 -25.99 -4.29 -3.75
N PHE A 90 -24.84 -3.76 -3.37
CA PHE A 90 -24.16 -2.75 -4.17
C PHE A 90 -23.92 -3.36 -5.56
N ASN A 91 -24.73 -2.94 -6.52
CA ASN A 91 -24.54 -3.29 -7.92
C ASN A 91 -23.26 -2.60 -8.40
N TYR A 92 -22.13 -3.23 -8.16
CA TYR A 92 -20.88 -2.80 -8.79
C TYR A 92 -21.04 -2.93 -10.31
N PRO A 93 -20.69 -1.90 -11.07
CA PRO A 93 -20.71 -2.00 -12.53
C PRO A 93 -19.77 -3.14 -12.93
N SER A 94 -20.34 -4.14 -13.59
CA SER A 94 -19.60 -5.34 -13.98
C SER A 94 -18.63 -5.07 -15.14
N SER A 95 -18.93 -4.09 -15.98
CA SER A 95 -18.20 -3.89 -17.22
C SER A 95 -18.22 -2.42 -17.64
N PHE A 96 -17.12 -1.95 -18.26
CA PHE A 96 -17.07 -0.61 -18.82
C PHE A 96 -16.08 -0.50 -19.98
N VAL A 97 -16.29 0.49 -20.81
CA VAL A 97 -15.37 0.98 -21.85
C VAL A 97 -15.03 2.42 -21.53
N LYS A 98 -13.73 2.75 -21.53
CA LYS A 98 -13.23 4.11 -21.37
C LYS A 98 -12.37 4.45 -22.58
N VAL A 99 -12.69 5.55 -23.26
CA VAL A 99 -11.93 6.05 -24.40
C VAL A 99 -11.60 7.51 -24.19
N GLY A 100 -10.41 7.90 -24.59
CA GLY A 100 -9.95 9.27 -24.43
C GLY A 100 -8.86 9.65 -25.41
N TYR A 101 -8.64 10.94 -25.52
CA TYR A 101 -7.56 11.49 -26.31
C TYR A 101 -6.94 12.68 -25.56
N GLY A 102 -5.63 12.81 -25.64
CA GLY A 102 -4.91 13.87 -24.96
C GLY A 102 -3.99 14.66 -25.88
N ASN A 103 -3.43 15.72 -25.31
CA ASN A 103 -2.30 16.41 -25.93
C ASN A 103 -1.14 15.40 -26.13
N MET A 104 -0.10 15.76 -26.85
CA MET A 104 1.01 14.84 -27.21
C MET A 104 0.54 13.58 -27.96
N LYS A 105 -0.56 13.69 -28.74
CA LYS A 105 -1.15 12.59 -29.53
C LYS A 105 -1.34 11.34 -28.64
N THR A 106 -2.06 11.50 -27.52
CA THR A 106 -2.22 10.47 -26.50
C THR A 106 -3.60 9.80 -26.57
N PRO A 107 -3.83 8.79 -27.45
CA PRO A 107 -5.02 7.96 -27.40
C PRO A 107 -4.99 7.03 -26.19
N LEU A 108 -6.12 6.91 -25.50
CA LEU A 108 -6.40 6.00 -24.40
C LEU A 108 -7.60 5.13 -24.75
N ALA A 109 -7.49 3.83 -24.56
CA ALA A 109 -8.61 2.90 -24.60
C ALA A 109 -8.50 1.89 -23.46
N GLU A 110 -9.56 1.75 -22.68
CA GLU A 110 -9.67 0.74 -21.63
C GLU A 110 -10.99 -0.01 -21.79
N PHE A 111 -10.93 -1.31 -21.62
CA PHE A 111 -12.06 -2.20 -21.66
C PHE A 111 -11.99 -3.14 -20.46
N TYR A 112 -13.08 -3.22 -19.72
CA TYR A 112 -13.24 -4.12 -18.59
C TYR A 112 -14.55 -4.87 -18.74
N LEU A 113 -14.45 -6.19 -18.71
CA LEU A 113 -15.58 -7.11 -18.71
C LEU A 113 -15.46 -8.00 -17.49
N ASN A 114 -16.44 -7.95 -16.61
CA ASN A 114 -16.53 -8.83 -15.46
C ASN A 114 -17.94 -9.41 -15.37
N ASN A 115 -18.05 -10.65 -14.90
CA ASN A 115 -19.37 -11.19 -14.60
C ASN A 115 -19.98 -10.51 -13.37
N LYS A 116 -21.28 -10.52 -13.28
CA LYS A 116 -21.97 -10.16 -12.04
C LYS A 116 -21.57 -11.15 -10.95
N ARG A 117 -21.66 -10.70 -9.70
CA ARG A 117 -21.34 -11.54 -8.54
C ARG A 117 -22.12 -12.86 -8.63
N ASP A 118 -21.38 -13.96 -8.74
CA ASP A 118 -21.89 -15.33 -8.73
C ASP A 118 -21.20 -16.08 -7.58
N ASN A 119 -21.94 -16.95 -6.89
CA ASN A 119 -21.40 -17.75 -5.81
C ASN A 119 -20.57 -18.94 -6.30
N LYS A 120 -20.62 -19.25 -7.58
CA LYS A 120 -19.92 -20.39 -8.19
C LYS A 120 -18.71 -19.98 -9.01
N TYR A 121 -18.82 -18.89 -9.78
CA TYR A 121 -17.78 -18.48 -10.71
C TYR A 121 -17.58 -16.97 -10.69
N SER A 122 -16.32 -16.57 -10.84
CA SER A 122 -15.93 -15.19 -11.12
C SER A 122 -14.97 -15.18 -12.30
N TYR A 123 -15.25 -14.36 -13.31
CA TYR A 123 -14.38 -14.23 -14.45
C TYR A 123 -14.37 -12.79 -14.97
N GLY A 124 -13.27 -12.41 -15.58
CA GLY A 124 -13.15 -11.10 -16.16
C GLY A 124 -12.02 -11.00 -17.18
N LEU A 125 -12.15 -10.00 -18.02
CA LEU A 125 -11.17 -9.63 -19.03
C LEU A 125 -10.97 -8.11 -18.97
N GLN A 126 -9.73 -7.67 -18.99
CA GLN A 126 -9.37 -6.27 -19.10
C GLN A 126 -8.35 -6.05 -20.21
N TYR A 127 -8.50 -4.94 -20.90
CA TYR A 127 -7.54 -4.45 -21.87
C TYR A 127 -7.30 -2.97 -21.65
N ARG A 128 -6.04 -2.55 -21.69
CA ARG A 128 -5.66 -1.15 -21.62
C ARG A 128 -4.63 -0.85 -22.71
N PHE A 129 -4.90 0.20 -23.44
CA PHE A 129 -4.00 0.80 -24.40
C PHE A 129 -3.75 2.25 -24.06
N LEU A 130 -2.50 2.66 -24.08
CA LEU A 130 -2.08 4.05 -23.93
C LEU A 130 -0.85 4.28 -24.81
N GLN A 131 -0.90 5.34 -25.59
CA GLN A 131 0.25 5.80 -26.37
C GLN A 131 0.49 7.27 -26.06
N THR A 132 1.73 7.71 -26.11
CA THR A 132 2.11 9.12 -26.04
C THR A 132 3.27 9.34 -27.00
N ASN A 133 3.14 10.35 -27.87
CA ASN A 133 4.19 10.76 -28.79
C ASN A 133 4.65 12.16 -28.38
N SER A 134 5.86 12.26 -27.88
CA SER A 134 6.39 13.52 -27.36
C SER A 134 7.84 13.72 -27.81
N GLU A 135 8.15 14.95 -28.15
CA GLU A 135 9.51 15.38 -28.42
C GLU A 135 10.04 16.15 -27.21
N LEU A 136 11.13 15.66 -26.62
CA LEU A 136 11.82 16.30 -25.51
C LEU A 136 13.24 16.67 -25.94
N ASN A 137 13.58 17.97 -25.95
CA ASN A 137 14.90 18.45 -26.33
C ASN A 137 15.41 17.91 -27.66
N LYS A 138 14.55 17.86 -28.69
CA LYS A 138 14.81 17.28 -30.02
C LYS A 138 15.06 15.76 -29.99
N THR A 139 14.59 15.06 -28.95
CA THR A 139 14.64 13.61 -28.83
C THR A 139 13.22 13.05 -28.73
N PHE A 140 12.99 11.87 -29.30
CA PHE A 140 11.68 11.23 -29.31
C PHE A 140 11.46 10.44 -28.03
N ALA A 141 10.64 10.98 -27.13
CA ALA A 141 10.25 10.32 -25.88
C ALA A 141 8.92 9.58 -26.03
N ASP A 142 8.81 8.75 -27.07
CA ASP A 142 7.61 8.00 -27.36
C ASP A 142 7.43 6.85 -26.39
N PHE A 143 6.18 6.60 -26.06
CA PHE A 143 5.80 5.53 -25.16
C PHE A 143 4.48 4.89 -25.61
N THR A 144 4.43 3.55 -25.64
CA THR A 144 3.21 2.80 -25.93
C THR A 144 3.06 1.64 -24.97
N THR A 145 1.89 1.48 -24.38
CA THR A 145 1.56 0.34 -23.52
C THR A 145 0.33 -0.39 -24.05
N HIS A 146 0.45 -1.71 -24.13
CA HIS A 146 -0.66 -2.65 -24.24
C HIS A 146 -0.67 -3.54 -23.02
N HIS A 147 -1.80 -3.73 -22.40
CA HIS A 147 -1.96 -4.63 -21.27
C HIS A 147 -3.29 -5.37 -21.38
N VAL A 148 -3.21 -6.70 -21.45
CA VAL A 148 -4.36 -7.61 -21.40
C VAL A 148 -4.24 -8.43 -20.12
N LYS A 149 -5.33 -8.61 -19.41
CA LYS A 149 -5.41 -9.51 -18.24
C LYS A 149 -6.75 -10.22 -18.27
N GLY A 150 -6.75 -11.55 -18.10
CA GLY A 150 -7.94 -12.36 -17.86
C GLY A 150 -7.81 -13.13 -16.56
N TYR A 151 -8.94 -13.40 -15.94
CA TYR A 151 -9.02 -14.26 -14.77
C TYR A 151 -10.29 -15.09 -14.76
N LEU A 152 -10.21 -16.26 -14.12
CA LEU A 152 -11.31 -17.17 -13.85
C LEU A 152 -11.13 -17.71 -12.43
N ALA A 153 -12.17 -17.66 -11.62
CA ALA A 153 -12.19 -18.30 -10.31
C ALA A 153 -13.46 -19.15 -10.17
N SER A 154 -13.33 -20.31 -9.54
CA SER A 154 -14.39 -21.22 -9.19
C SER A 154 -14.45 -21.38 -7.69
N TYR A 155 -15.63 -21.25 -7.11
CA TYR A 155 -15.89 -21.35 -5.69
C TYR A 155 -16.64 -22.65 -5.39
N SER A 156 -16.13 -23.41 -4.44
CA SER A 156 -16.73 -24.67 -3.97
C SER A 156 -16.77 -24.70 -2.44
N THR A 157 -17.41 -25.72 -1.88
CA THR A 157 -17.41 -25.94 -0.43
C THR A 157 -16.01 -26.26 0.12
N THR A 158 -15.12 -26.79 -0.71
CA THR A 158 -13.74 -27.15 -0.32
C THR A 158 -12.76 -26.00 -0.49
N GLY A 159 -13.04 -25.06 -1.39
CA GLY A 159 -12.12 -23.94 -1.63
C GLY A 159 -12.41 -23.15 -2.90
N GLU A 160 -11.53 -22.21 -3.14
CA GLU A 160 -11.47 -21.38 -4.31
C GLU A 160 -10.31 -21.82 -5.20
N PHE A 161 -10.59 -22.17 -6.44
CA PHE A 161 -9.61 -22.39 -7.49
C PHE A 161 -9.62 -21.21 -8.45
N GLY A 162 -8.47 -20.65 -8.76
CA GLY A 162 -8.37 -19.51 -9.68
C GLY A 162 -7.23 -19.65 -10.68
N LEU A 163 -7.48 -19.08 -11.87
CA LEU A 163 -6.53 -18.92 -12.96
C LEU A 163 -6.47 -17.45 -13.34
N GLU A 164 -5.27 -16.92 -13.51
CA GLU A 164 -5.02 -15.59 -14.02
C GLU A 164 -3.97 -15.66 -15.12
N ALA A 165 -4.15 -14.90 -16.19
CA ALA A 165 -3.14 -14.70 -17.20
C ALA A 165 -3.09 -13.24 -17.62
N SER A 166 -1.89 -12.71 -17.86
CA SER A 166 -1.72 -11.35 -18.34
C SER A 166 -0.56 -11.24 -19.33
N TYR A 167 -0.71 -10.33 -20.28
CA TYR A 167 0.35 -9.94 -21.18
C TYR A 167 0.46 -8.42 -21.21
N LYS A 168 1.65 -7.92 -20.93
CA LYS A 168 1.96 -6.49 -20.98
C LYS A 168 3.12 -6.23 -21.92
N GLN A 169 2.91 -5.33 -22.86
CA GLN A 169 3.96 -4.85 -23.75
C GLN A 169 4.13 -3.34 -23.57
N ASN A 170 5.35 -2.91 -23.29
CA ASN A 170 5.74 -1.51 -23.25
C ASN A 170 6.77 -1.25 -24.35
N LYS A 171 6.51 -0.29 -25.20
CA LYS A 171 7.49 0.23 -26.17
C LYS A 171 7.89 1.63 -25.73
N PHE A 172 9.18 1.93 -25.71
CA PHE A 172 9.71 3.23 -25.35
C PHE A 172 11.05 3.47 -26.05
N ASN A 173 11.49 4.72 -26.07
CA ASN A 173 12.78 5.11 -26.61
C ASN A 173 13.75 5.51 -25.50
N TYR A 174 15.04 5.27 -25.70
CA TYR A 174 16.06 5.99 -24.97
C TYR A 174 16.09 7.44 -25.48
N TYR A 175 15.94 8.41 -24.59
CA TYR A 175 15.93 9.84 -24.93
C TYR A 175 16.86 10.69 -24.04
N GLY A 176 17.67 10.03 -23.18
CA GLY A 176 18.60 10.68 -22.25
C GLY A 176 19.93 11.18 -22.88
N TYR A 177 20.08 11.08 -24.20
CA TYR A 177 21.30 11.45 -24.89
C TYR A 177 21.34 12.95 -25.23
N LYS A 178 22.56 13.51 -25.31
CA LYS A 178 22.78 14.94 -25.57
C LYS A 178 22.96 15.28 -27.05
N ASP A 179 23.55 14.38 -27.81
CA ASP A 179 23.92 14.61 -29.21
C ASP A 179 23.04 13.75 -30.15
N THR A 180 22.08 14.41 -30.78
CA THR A 180 21.11 13.78 -31.67
C THR A 180 21.69 13.42 -33.04
N SER A 181 22.87 13.95 -33.41
CA SER A 181 23.46 13.75 -34.75
C SER A 181 24.09 12.37 -34.95
N LYS A 182 24.36 11.64 -33.86
CA LYS A 182 25.17 10.41 -33.89
C LYS A 182 24.37 9.12 -33.79
N ILE A 183 23.06 9.18 -33.50
CA ILE A 183 22.25 7.99 -33.25
C ILE A 183 21.09 7.92 -34.22
N ALA A 184 21.05 6.85 -34.99
CA ALA A 184 19.89 6.58 -35.85
C ALA A 184 18.67 6.27 -34.97
N GLU A 185 17.53 6.92 -35.24
CA GLU A 185 16.26 6.80 -34.51
C GLU A 185 15.82 5.34 -34.30
N LYS A 186 16.01 4.49 -35.30
CA LYS A 186 15.68 3.04 -35.23
C LYS A 186 16.43 2.28 -34.13
N ASN A 187 17.53 2.82 -33.60
CA ASN A 187 18.33 2.17 -32.56
C ASN A 187 17.91 2.58 -31.15
N LEU A 188 17.04 3.59 -31.01
CA LEU A 188 16.59 4.11 -29.73
C LEU A 188 15.47 3.27 -29.12
N GLY A 189 14.67 2.64 -29.95
CA GLY A 189 13.49 1.89 -29.53
C GLY A 189 13.83 0.66 -28.68
N ARG A 190 13.07 0.46 -27.63
CA ARG A 190 13.09 -0.75 -26.78
C ARG A 190 11.68 -1.25 -26.58
N THR A 191 11.57 -2.57 -26.52
CA THR A 191 10.31 -3.26 -26.22
C THR A 191 10.52 -4.15 -25.02
N ILE A 192 9.66 -3.97 -24.03
CA ILE A 192 9.51 -4.88 -22.89
C ILE A 192 8.26 -5.70 -23.15
N SER A 193 8.37 -7.02 -23.07
CA SER A 193 7.23 -7.95 -23.11
C SER A 193 7.23 -8.75 -21.82
N ASN A 194 6.09 -8.85 -21.18
CA ASN A 194 5.89 -9.59 -19.94
C ASN A 194 4.61 -10.41 -20.04
N PHE A 195 4.75 -11.73 -20.07
CA PHE A 195 3.64 -12.66 -19.93
C PHE A 195 3.66 -13.27 -18.54
N GLU A 196 2.54 -13.28 -17.86
CA GLU A 196 2.37 -13.87 -16.53
C GLU A 196 1.19 -14.81 -16.53
N ALA A 197 1.33 -15.96 -15.88
CA ALA A 197 0.26 -16.91 -15.61
C ALA A 197 0.33 -17.34 -14.14
N LYS A 198 -0.84 -17.44 -13.52
CA LYS A 198 -0.98 -17.88 -12.12
C LYS A 198 -2.14 -18.85 -12.02
N ALA A 199 -1.92 -19.98 -11.37
CA ALA A 199 -2.94 -20.88 -10.91
C ALA A 199 -2.88 -20.95 -9.38
N TYR A 200 -4.03 -20.88 -8.71
CA TYR A 200 -4.03 -20.95 -7.25
C TYR A 200 -5.22 -21.74 -6.72
N PHE A 201 -5.01 -22.30 -5.53
CA PHE A 201 -6.06 -22.92 -4.74
C PHE A 201 -5.98 -22.43 -3.30
N ASN A 202 -7.10 -21.91 -2.79
CA ASN A 202 -7.27 -21.48 -1.41
C ASN A 202 -8.30 -22.37 -0.75
N SER A 203 -7.90 -23.18 0.23
CA SER A 203 -8.85 -24.01 0.97
C SER A 203 -9.78 -23.15 1.83
N VAL A 204 -11.07 -23.50 1.84
CA VAL A 204 -12.07 -22.87 2.72
C VAL A 204 -12.06 -23.55 4.08
N SER A 205 -12.35 -22.77 5.13
CA SER A 205 -12.52 -23.30 6.48
C SER A 205 -13.87 -23.98 6.60
N ASP A 206 -13.90 -25.30 6.54
CA ASP A 206 -15.03 -26.07 7.07
C ASP A 206 -14.76 -26.47 8.52
N LYS A 207 -15.82 -26.69 9.32
CA LYS A 207 -15.72 -27.12 10.73
C LYS A 207 -14.89 -28.41 10.92
N SER A 208 -14.76 -29.22 9.87
CA SER A 208 -14.00 -30.45 9.85
C SER A 208 -12.50 -30.29 9.53
N ASN A 209 -12.10 -29.24 8.81
CA ASN A 209 -10.72 -29.04 8.38
C ASN A 209 -9.95 -28.12 9.31
N LYS A 210 -9.16 -28.72 10.21
CA LYS A 210 -8.27 -27.97 11.13
C LYS A 210 -7.09 -27.30 10.39
N ILE A 211 -6.67 -27.85 9.24
CA ILE A 211 -5.54 -27.37 8.45
C ILE A 211 -6.05 -26.71 7.17
N LYS A 212 -5.58 -25.53 6.91
CA LYS A 212 -5.86 -24.74 5.72
C LYS A 212 -4.60 -24.53 4.91
N HIS A 213 -4.76 -24.40 3.61
CA HIS A 213 -3.61 -24.08 2.76
C HIS A 213 -4.00 -23.11 1.64
N ARG A 214 -3.01 -22.35 1.20
CA ARG A 214 -3.05 -21.50 0.02
C ARG A 214 -1.87 -21.85 -0.84
N THR A 215 -2.13 -22.48 -1.98
CA THR A 215 -1.10 -22.93 -2.91
C THR A 215 -1.23 -22.15 -4.19
N ALA A 216 -0.13 -21.64 -4.70
CA ALA A 216 -0.07 -20.91 -5.96
C ALA A 216 1.11 -21.39 -6.80
N PHE A 217 0.85 -21.59 -8.07
CA PHE A 217 1.85 -21.72 -9.13
C PHE A 217 1.87 -20.43 -9.91
N ASN A 218 3.06 -19.84 -10.09
CA ASN A 218 3.28 -18.62 -10.84
C ASN A 218 4.31 -18.91 -11.93
N PHE A 219 4.04 -18.40 -13.11
CA PHE A 219 4.96 -18.39 -14.23
C PHE A 219 5.05 -16.99 -14.80
N TYR A 220 6.26 -16.52 -15.13
CA TYR A 220 6.38 -15.40 -16.03
C TYR A 220 7.52 -15.59 -17.04
N ASN A 221 7.31 -15.00 -18.20
CA ASN A 221 8.31 -14.74 -19.23
C ASN A 221 8.49 -13.24 -19.37
N TYR A 222 9.69 -12.73 -19.09
CA TYR A 222 10.03 -11.32 -19.16
C TYR A 222 11.15 -11.10 -20.17
N GLN A 223 10.91 -10.20 -21.12
CA GLN A 223 11.85 -9.95 -22.20
C GLN A 223 12.07 -8.46 -22.39
N ILE A 224 13.32 -8.06 -22.58
CA ILE A 224 13.71 -6.72 -23.05
C ILE A 224 14.87 -6.84 -24.05
N GLY A 225 14.61 -6.46 -25.31
CA GLY A 225 15.60 -6.67 -26.38
C GLY A 225 15.94 -8.15 -26.53
N LYS A 226 17.20 -8.49 -26.24
CA LYS A 226 17.71 -9.88 -26.31
C LYS A 226 17.89 -10.53 -24.94
N ALA A 227 17.56 -9.84 -23.87
CA ALA A 227 17.54 -10.40 -22.52
C ALA A 227 16.18 -11.04 -22.24
N ILE A 228 16.20 -12.31 -21.81
CA ILE A 228 15.01 -13.11 -21.53
C ILE A 228 15.16 -13.75 -20.15
N GLU A 229 14.13 -13.61 -19.34
CA GLU A 229 14.02 -14.30 -18.05
C GLU A 229 12.71 -15.08 -17.99
N ASN A 230 12.81 -16.37 -17.62
CA ASN A 230 11.65 -17.19 -17.29
C ASN A 230 11.73 -17.57 -15.81
N ASP A 231 10.58 -17.54 -15.17
CA ASP A 231 10.43 -17.83 -13.75
C ASP A 231 9.27 -18.80 -13.53
N TYR A 232 9.53 -19.85 -12.77
CA TYR A 232 8.58 -20.90 -12.42
C TYR A 232 8.59 -21.04 -10.90
N ALA A 233 7.54 -20.58 -10.25
CA ALA A 233 7.47 -20.61 -8.80
C ALA A 233 6.21 -21.32 -8.33
N ILE A 234 6.37 -22.24 -7.37
CA ILE A 234 5.28 -22.81 -6.61
C ILE A 234 5.48 -22.46 -5.15
N SER A 235 4.42 -21.99 -4.50
CA SER A 235 4.43 -21.70 -3.08
C SER A 235 3.16 -22.19 -2.42
N SER A 236 3.27 -22.73 -1.22
CA SER A 236 2.16 -23.17 -0.41
C SER A 236 2.31 -22.62 1.01
N LYS A 237 1.34 -21.85 1.48
CA LYS A 237 1.21 -21.50 2.89
C LYS A 237 0.21 -22.45 3.54
N ILE A 238 0.68 -23.25 4.48
CA ILE A 238 -0.12 -24.19 5.27
C ILE A 238 -0.27 -23.56 6.66
N TYR A 239 -1.46 -23.58 7.23
CA TYR A 239 -1.71 -23.03 8.56
C TYR A 239 -2.86 -23.73 9.26
N GLY A 240 -2.78 -23.79 10.57
CA GLY A 240 -3.79 -24.40 11.41
C GLY A 240 -3.85 -23.77 12.79
N ASN A 241 -5.02 -23.83 13.42
CA ASN A 241 -5.18 -23.38 14.79
C ASN A 241 -4.65 -24.47 15.74
N VAL A 242 -3.87 -24.04 16.71
CA VAL A 242 -3.33 -24.86 17.79
C VAL A 242 -3.99 -24.36 19.08
N SER A 243 -5.03 -25.09 19.54
CA SER A 243 -5.92 -24.61 20.62
C SER A 243 -5.45 -24.90 22.03
N ASP A 244 -4.40 -25.68 22.26
CA ASP A 244 -4.11 -26.23 23.57
C ASP A 244 -2.61 -26.18 23.96
N PHE A 245 -2.01 -25.02 23.88
CA PHE A 245 -0.73 -24.80 24.57
C PHE A 245 -0.97 -23.88 25.78
N ASN A 246 -0.90 -24.41 26.99
CA ASN A 246 -0.87 -23.71 28.29
C ASN A 246 -0.79 -22.17 28.15
N ASP A 247 -1.76 -21.43 28.62
CA ASP A 247 -1.80 -19.96 28.69
C ASP A 247 -1.65 -19.17 27.37
N LEU A 248 -1.51 -19.85 26.20
CA LEU A 248 -1.43 -19.21 24.89
C LEU A 248 -2.80 -19.25 24.20
N GLU A 249 -3.39 -18.07 24.05
CA GLU A 249 -4.65 -17.92 23.35
C GLU A 249 -4.43 -17.78 21.82
N ASN A 250 -5.36 -18.33 21.04
CA ASN A 250 -5.42 -18.13 19.57
C ASN A 250 -4.13 -18.52 18.83
N GLY A 251 -3.47 -19.60 19.24
CA GLY A 251 -2.27 -20.09 18.57
C GLY A 251 -2.54 -20.50 17.12
N ILE A 252 -1.77 -19.97 16.18
CA ILE A 252 -1.78 -20.35 14.77
C ILE A 252 -0.38 -20.77 14.37
N LEU A 253 -0.21 -22.06 14.05
CA LEU A 253 1.01 -22.54 13.44
C LEU A 253 0.87 -22.44 11.92
N SER A 254 1.87 -21.87 11.25
CA SER A 254 1.90 -21.80 9.80
C SER A 254 3.30 -22.04 9.26
N ALA A 255 3.37 -22.52 8.03
CA ALA A 255 4.63 -22.63 7.30
C ALA A 255 4.40 -22.25 5.84
N THR A 256 5.30 -21.45 5.27
CA THR A 256 5.34 -21.22 3.83
C THR A 256 6.46 -22.05 3.24
N ILE A 257 6.13 -22.88 2.24
CA ILE A 257 7.07 -23.70 1.49
C ILE A 257 7.07 -23.17 0.07
N GLY A 258 8.24 -22.90 -0.48
CA GLY A 258 8.40 -22.34 -1.83
C GLY A 258 9.52 -23.03 -2.60
N PHE A 259 9.28 -23.23 -3.88
CA PHE A 259 10.28 -23.60 -4.88
C PHE A 259 10.18 -22.59 -6.02
N ASP A 260 11.30 -22.02 -6.42
CA ASP A 260 11.38 -21.04 -7.49
C ASP A 260 12.59 -21.39 -8.37
N TYR A 261 12.33 -21.58 -9.65
CA TYR A 261 13.34 -21.84 -10.67
C TYR A 261 13.33 -20.72 -11.70
N THR A 262 14.45 -20.01 -11.81
CA THR A 262 14.61 -18.89 -12.73
C THR A 262 15.70 -19.18 -13.74
N THR A 263 15.41 -18.95 -15.01
CA THR A 263 16.40 -18.98 -16.10
C THR A 263 16.58 -17.57 -16.65
N PHE A 264 17.82 -17.15 -16.86
CA PHE A 264 18.14 -15.88 -17.50
C PHE A 264 19.11 -16.11 -18.66
N GLN A 265 18.82 -15.49 -19.79
CA GLN A 265 19.65 -15.53 -20.99
C GLN A 265 19.84 -14.12 -21.54
N HIS A 266 21.05 -13.81 -21.94
CA HIS A 266 21.39 -12.58 -22.64
C HIS A 266 22.49 -12.86 -23.65
N LEU A 267 22.50 -12.11 -24.78
CA LEU A 267 23.54 -12.24 -25.79
C LEU A 267 24.92 -12.13 -25.15
N ASN A 268 25.82 -13.06 -25.52
CA ASN A 268 27.20 -13.11 -25.09
C ASN A 268 27.40 -13.35 -23.59
N GLN A 269 26.37 -13.74 -22.84
CA GLN A 269 26.49 -14.17 -21.47
C GLN A 269 26.09 -15.64 -21.32
N LYS A 270 26.77 -16.37 -20.43
CA LYS A 270 26.38 -17.74 -20.07
C LYS A 270 24.98 -17.70 -19.47
N SER A 271 24.12 -18.63 -19.91
CA SER A 271 22.79 -18.79 -19.30
C SER A 271 22.91 -19.00 -17.79
N LEU A 272 22.13 -18.24 -17.03
CA LEU A 272 22.11 -18.30 -15.58
C LEU A 272 20.85 -19.05 -15.13
N ASN A 273 21.04 -20.19 -14.46
CA ASN A 273 19.95 -20.97 -13.87
C ASN A 273 20.04 -20.84 -12.35
N ARG A 274 18.94 -20.42 -11.71
CA ARG A 274 18.89 -20.16 -10.28
C ARG A 274 17.72 -20.91 -9.66
N ILE A 275 17.95 -21.52 -8.50
CA ILE A 275 16.92 -22.21 -7.72
C ILE A 275 16.88 -21.57 -6.33
N PHE A 276 15.67 -21.31 -5.84
CA PHE A 276 15.41 -20.82 -4.50
C PHE A 276 14.43 -21.77 -3.82
N LEU A 277 14.84 -22.32 -2.70
CA LEU A 277 14.00 -23.11 -1.82
C LEU A 277 13.69 -22.27 -0.58
N THR A 278 12.42 -22.11 -0.25
CA THR A 278 11.96 -21.32 0.89
C THR A 278 11.21 -22.19 1.88
N PHE A 279 11.51 -22.05 3.15
CA PHE A 279 10.75 -22.66 4.25
C PHE A 279 10.64 -21.66 5.40
N ASP A 280 9.49 -21.00 5.53
CA ASP A 280 9.25 -19.97 6.52
C ASP A 280 8.22 -20.44 7.55
N PRO A 281 8.64 -21.10 8.65
CA PRO A 281 7.77 -21.45 9.76
C PRO A 281 7.40 -20.21 10.56
N ARG A 282 6.15 -20.14 11.03
CA ARG A 282 5.60 -19.06 11.85
C ARG A 282 4.71 -19.63 12.94
N PHE A 283 4.81 -19.06 14.12
CA PHE A 283 3.87 -19.26 15.21
C PHE A 283 3.32 -17.91 15.66
N ASP A 284 2.04 -17.72 15.46
CA ASP A 284 1.30 -16.52 15.87
C ASP A 284 0.47 -16.88 17.09
N PHE A 285 0.59 -16.14 18.19
CA PHE A 285 -0.13 -16.40 19.43
C PHE A 285 -0.40 -15.10 20.18
N LYS A 286 -1.39 -15.16 21.06
CA LYS A 286 -1.68 -14.09 21.99
C LYS A 286 -1.25 -14.54 23.41
N TYR A 287 -0.47 -13.71 24.07
CA TYR A 287 -0.08 -13.88 25.47
C TYR A 287 -0.53 -12.65 26.25
N ASP A 288 -1.54 -12.81 27.09
CA ASP A 288 -2.25 -11.71 27.76
C ASP A 288 -2.73 -10.67 26.72
N VAL A 289 -2.23 -9.44 26.78
CA VAL A 289 -2.56 -8.35 25.84
C VAL A 289 -1.62 -8.28 24.62
N LEU A 290 -0.54 -9.06 24.62
CA LEU A 290 0.45 -9.06 23.55
C LEU A 290 0.04 -10.01 22.42
N ASN A 291 0.11 -9.53 21.17
CA ASN A 291 0.11 -10.42 20.02
C ASN A 291 1.55 -10.62 19.55
N VAL A 292 1.99 -11.87 19.54
CA VAL A 292 3.35 -12.25 19.17
C VAL A 292 3.32 -13.10 17.93
N SER A 293 4.18 -12.78 16.99
CA SER A 293 4.46 -13.59 15.81
C SER A 293 5.95 -13.91 15.78
N ALA A 294 6.30 -15.18 15.86
CA ALA A 294 7.69 -15.64 15.90
C ALA A 294 7.93 -16.71 14.82
N GLY A 295 9.12 -16.75 14.24
CA GLY A 295 9.46 -17.72 13.23
C GLY A 295 10.81 -17.47 12.57
N LEU A 296 10.97 -18.07 11.41
CA LEU A 296 12.19 -17.94 10.60
C LEU A 296 11.82 -17.55 9.17
N ASN A 297 12.70 -16.82 8.52
CA ASN A 297 12.76 -16.68 7.06
C ASN A 297 13.94 -17.48 6.57
N THR A 298 13.71 -18.52 5.82
CA THR A 298 14.79 -19.37 5.31
C THR A 298 14.76 -19.44 3.80
N THR A 299 15.91 -19.29 3.19
CA THR A 299 16.08 -19.48 1.75
C THR A 299 17.36 -20.25 1.48
N VAL A 300 17.29 -21.31 0.70
CA VAL A 300 18.47 -21.97 0.15
C VAL A 300 18.57 -21.62 -1.31
N TYR A 301 19.66 -21.00 -1.69
CA TYR A 301 19.94 -20.54 -3.04
C TYR A 301 20.99 -21.42 -3.72
N PHE A 302 20.74 -21.76 -4.99
CA PHE A 302 21.66 -22.46 -5.86
C PHE A 302 21.86 -21.65 -7.14
N ASN A 303 23.09 -21.47 -7.56
CA ASN A 303 23.48 -20.82 -8.79
C ASN A 303 24.11 -21.84 -9.75
N GLY A 304 23.29 -22.44 -10.61
CA GLY A 304 23.75 -23.49 -11.51
C GLY A 304 24.27 -24.73 -10.76
N SER A 305 25.57 -25.03 -10.92
CA SER A 305 26.25 -26.14 -10.25
C SER A 305 26.94 -25.76 -8.95
N ASP A 306 26.78 -24.54 -8.47
CA ASP A 306 27.46 -24.05 -7.27
C ASP A 306 26.91 -24.71 -5.99
N THR A 307 27.68 -24.63 -4.92
CA THR A 307 27.29 -25.13 -3.61
C THR A 307 26.05 -24.37 -3.10
N ALA A 308 25.15 -25.09 -2.43
CA ALA A 308 23.99 -24.53 -1.78
C ALA A 308 24.37 -23.40 -0.79
N GLN A 309 23.72 -22.28 -0.89
CA GLN A 309 23.90 -21.14 0.02
C GLN A 309 22.66 -20.96 0.89
N PRO A 310 22.69 -21.41 2.16
CA PRO A 310 21.58 -21.25 3.07
C PRO A 310 21.60 -19.85 3.71
N PHE A 311 20.41 -19.24 3.80
CA PHE A 311 20.16 -17.99 4.50
C PHE A 311 19.04 -18.21 5.50
N ILE A 312 19.30 -17.93 6.76
CA ILE A 312 18.36 -18.13 7.87
C ILE A 312 18.32 -16.86 8.68
N ASN A 313 17.15 -16.24 8.75
CA ASN A 313 16.92 -15.01 9.50
C ASN A 313 15.79 -15.22 10.51
N PRO A 314 15.94 -14.74 11.74
CA PRO A 314 14.84 -14.72 12.69
C PRO A 314 13.76 -13.75 12.25
N PHE A 315 12.53 -14.08 12.59
CA PHE A 315 11.40 -13.18 12.51
C PHE A 315 10.68 -13.14 13.85
N ILE A 316 10.58 -11.97 14.44
CA ILE A 316 9.81 -11.75 15.66
C ILE A 316 9.09 -10.42 15.50
N LYS A 317 7.79 -10.42 15.74
CA LYS A 317 6.98 -9.21 15.84
C LYS A 317 6.14 -9.28 17.10
N VAL A 318 6.24 -8.27 17.92
CA VAL A 318 5.40 -8.09 19.11
C VAL A 318 4.52 -6.87 18.88
N THR A 319 3.25 -7.00 19.22
CA THR A 319 2.25 -5.94 19.08
C THR A 319 1.53 -5.77 20.41
N TYR A 320 1.48 -4.55 20.90
CA TYR A 320 0.85 -4.17 22.17
C TYR A 320 -0.23 -3.10 21.94
N PRO A 321 -1.49 -3.32 22.34
CA PRO A 321 -2.52 -2.30 22.31
C PRO A 321 -2.26 -1.27 23.42
N LEU A 322 -1.67 -0.12 23.07
CA LEU A 322 -1.37 0.96 24.01
C LEU A 322 -2.66 1.60 24.55
N ILE A 323 -3.63 1.81 23.66
CA ILE A 323 -4.99 2.24 23.96
C ILE A 323 -5.92 1.35 23.13
N GLU A 324 -6.79 0.62 23.81
CA GLU A 324 -7.66 -0.35 23.18
C GLU A 324 -8.46 0.29 22.03
N ASN A 325 -8.44 -0.35 20.86
CA ASN A 325 -9.09 0.08 19.62
C ASN A 325 -8.64 1.44 19.04
N ILE A 326 -7.68 2.13 19.68
CA ILE A 326 -7.20 3.45 19.25
C ILE A 326 -5.74 3.40 18.85
N ALA A 327 -4.85 2.93 19.71
CA ALA A 327 -3.41 2.99 19.45
C ALA A 327 -2.74 1.66 19.75
N THR A 328 -1.92 1.22 18.81
CA THR A 328 -1.17 -0.03 18.91
C THR A 328 0.30 0.25 18.62
N VAL A 329 1.17 -0.16 19.53
CA VAL A 329 2.62 -0.13 19.34
C VAL A 329 3.10 -1.51 18.90
N TYR A 330 4.04 -1.55 18.01
CA TYR A 330 4.65 -2.79 17.56
C TYR A 330 6.15 -2.62 17.36
N GLY A 331 6.85 -3.73 17.45
CA GLY A 331 8.27 -3.77 17.15
C GLY A 331 8.73 -5.19 16.86
N GLY A 332 9.92 -5.30 16.29
CA GLY A 332 10.41 -6.62 15.97
C GLY A 332 11.72 -6.63 15.21
N VAL A 333 12.08 -7.85 14.83
CA VAL A 333 13.22 -8.17 13.97
C VAL A 333 12.76 -8.99 12.78
N ASP A 334 13.31 -8.69 11.62
CA ASP A 334 13.12 -9.40 10.34
C ASP A 334 14.46 -9.49 9.63
N GLY A 335 14.49 -10.18 8.55
CA GLY A 335 15.61 -10.25 7.61
C GLY A 335 15.20 -11.17 6.48
N ARG A 336 15.66 -10.91 5.25
CA ARG A 336 15.21 -11.67 4.09
C ARG A 336 16.26 -11.73 2.99
N TYR A 337 16.29 -12.86 2.35
CA TYR A 337 16.96 -13.03 1.08
C TYR A 337 15.99 -12.63 -0.06
N LYS A 338 16.39 -11.68 -0.91
CA LYS A 338 15.56 -11.15 -1.99
C LYS A 338 16.19 -11.46 -3.34
N LYS A 339 15.47 -12.20 -4.17
CA LYS A 339 15.84 -12.48 -5.55
C LYS A 339 15.88 -11.17 -6.36
N GLN A 340 17.04 -10.88 -6.97
CA GLN A 340 17.18 -9.85 -7.97
C GLN A 340 16.90 -10.46 -9.35
N SER A 341 15.88 -9.97 -10.04
CA SER A 341 15.43 -10.47 -11.34
C SER A 341 15.57 -9.40 -12.42
N LEU A 342 15.66 -9.81 -13.70
CA LEU A 342 15.58 -8.88 -14.83
C LEU A 342 14.32 -8.01 -14.73
N LYS A 343 13.18 -8.65 -14.40
CA LYS A 343 11.91 -7.97 -14.19
C LYS A 343 12.01 -6.88 -13.11
N SER A 344 12.60 -7.18 -11.94
CA SER A 344 12.72 -6.21 -10.84
C SER A 344 13.63 -5.03 -11.19
N ILE A 345 14.73 -5.30 -11.89
CA ILE A 345 15.67 -4.27 -12.33
C ILE A 345 14.98 -3.30 -13.30
N ILE A 346 14.35 -3.83 -14.33
CA ILE A 346 13.72 -3.02 -15.39
C ILE A 346 12.48 -2.29 -14.88
N GLN A 347 11.74 -2.86 -13.93
CA GLN A 347 10.65 -2.15 -13.27
C GLN A 347 11.13 -0.98 -12.41
N THR A 348 12.33 -1.09 -11.84
CA THR A 348 12.95 0.01 -11.10
C THR A 348 13.50 1.08 -12.06
N ASN A 349 14.30 0.69 -13.05
CA ASN A 349 14.84 1.58 -14.06
C ASN A 349 14.84 0.92 -15.45
N GLN A 350 13.87 1.30 -16.29
CA GLN A 350 13.73 0.76 -17.65
C GLN A 350 14.89 1.12 -18.59
N PHE A 351 15.69 2.12 -18.23
CA PHE A 351 16.83 2.59 -19.03
C PHE A 351 18.14 1.85 -18.69
N THR A 352 18.06 0.75 -17.94
CA THR A 352 19.20 -0.11 -17.62
C THR A 352 19.58 -0.94 -18.84
N SER A 353 20.87 -0.99 -19.18
CA SER A 353 21.42 -1.74 -20.32
C SER A 353 22.28 -2.95 -19.92
N ASN A 354 22.86 -2.92 -18.73
CA ASN A 354 23.65 -4.02 -18.18
C ASN A 354 22.98 -4.55 -16.91
N TYR A 355 22.65 -5.84 -16.93
CA TYR A 355 21.83 -6.49 -15.90
C TYR A 355 22.70 -7.29 -14.94
N ASN A 356 22.91 -6.74 -13.75
CA ASN A 356 23.55 -7.48 -12.65
C ASN A 356 22.45 -8.11 -11.78
N LEU A 357 22.32 -9.45 -11.85
CA LEU A 357 21.29 -10.22 -11.14
C LEU A 357 21.76 -10.71 -9.76
N THR A 358 22.73 -10.04 -9.13
CA THR A 358 23.17 -10.35 -7.77
C THR A 358 22.05 -10.17 -6.78
N ASN A 359 21.71 -11.22 -6.05
CA ASN A 359 20.63 -11.20 -5.08
C ASN A 359 20.95 -10.29 -3.89
N ILE A 360 19.91 -9.70 -3.31
CA ILE A 360 20.00 -8.78 -2.18
C ILE A 360 19.76 -9.57 -0.90
N TYR A 361 20.58 -9.36 0.11
CA TYR A 361 20.40 -9.97 1.41
C TYR A 361 20.22 -8.89 2.48
N GLU A 362 19.02 -8.79 3.03
CA GLU A 362 18.72 -7.99 4.22
C GLU A 362 19.06 -8.84 5.44
N ASN A 363 20.30 -8.66 5.95
CA ASN A 363 20.87 -9.47 7.04
C ASN A 363 20.03 -9.35 8.30
N ILE A 364 19.67 -8.13 8.65
CA ILE A 364 18.80 -7.81 9.77
C ILE A 364 18.02 -6.55 9.45
N LYS A 365 16.76 -6.55 9.83
CA LYS A 365 15.88 -5.38 9.87
C LYS A 365 15.26 -5.29 11.25
N LEU A 366 15.60 -4.22 11.97
CA LEU A 366 14.93 -3.85 13.22
C LEU A 366 13.84 -2.85 12.88
N PHE A 367 12.65 -3.02 13.43
CA PHE A 367 11.56 -2.08 13.21
C PHE A 367 10.76 -1.84 14.47
N ALA A 368 10.27 -0.63 14.62
CA ALA A 368 9.32 -0.25 15.65
C ALA A 368 8.35 0.79 15.09
N GLY A 369 7.12 0.77 15.57
CA GLY A 369 6.12 1.70 15.09
C GLY A 369 4.91 1.80 15.99
N ILE A 370 4.09 2.78 15.67
CA ILE A 370 2.78 2.99 16.27
C ILE A 370 1.75 3.15 15.16
N THR A 371 0.64 2.46 15.31
CA THR A 371 -0.57 2.68 14.51
C THR A 371 -1.62 3.30 15.40
N ALA A 372 -2.29 4.34 14.92
CA ALA A 372 -3.39 4.98 15.63
C ALA A 372 -4.62 5.04 14.74
N LYS A 373 -5.80 4.75 15.31
CA LYS A 373 -7.11 4.90 14.68
C LYS A 373 -7.96 5.83 15.50
N VAL A 374 -8.51 6.87 14.88
CA VAL A 374 -9.41 7.81 15.54
C VAL A 374 -10.81 7.59 14.96
N GLY A 375 -11.59 6.75 15.65
CA GLY A 375 -12.88 6.28 15.15
C GLY A 375 -12.73 5.47 13.86
N SER A 376 -13.72 5.58 12.97
CA SER A 376 -13.70 4.97 11.63
C SER A 376 -13.10 5.90 10.56
N SER A 377 -12.74 7.12 10.92
CA SER A 377 -12.47 8.19 9.97
C SER A 377 -10.99 8.46 9.74
N ALA A 378 -10.12 8.18 10.70
CA ALA A 378 -8.70 8.48 10.59
C ALA A 378 -7.83 7.32 11.03
N ASP A 379 -6.76 7.07 10.28
CA ASP A 379 -5.66 6.19 10.69
C ASP A 379 -4.32 6.86 10.43
N ALA A 380 -3.38 6.59 11.30
CA ALA A 380 -2.01 7.07 11.22
C ALA A 380 -1.03 5.94 11.52
N VAL A 381 0.10 5.97 10.85
CA VAL A 381 1.22 5.04 11.07
C VAL A 381 2.50 5.86 11.16
N PHE A 382 3.29 5.61 12.21
CA PHE A 382 4.66 6.08 12.33
C PHE A 382 5.55 4.87 12.54
N GLU A 383 6.57 4.72 11.72
CA GLU A 383 7.47 3.58 11.77
C GLU A 383 8.92 4.02 11.58
N ILE A 384 9.81 3.43 12.35
CA ILE A 384 11.25 3.51 12.19
C ILE A 384 11.78 2.13 11.85
N ASN A 385 12.64 2.05 10.84
CA ASN A 385 13.31 0.83 10.43
C ASN A 385 14.81 1.07 10.34
N TYR A 386 15.58 0.13 10.85
CA TYR A 386 17.02 0.01 10.59
C TYR A 386 17.26 -1.30 9.87
N SER A 387 17.94 -1.25 8.72
CA SER A 387 18.28 -2.43 7.93
C SER A 387 19.77 -2.45 7.59
N ASP A 388 20.42 -3.61 7.79
CA ASP A 388 21.73 -3.93 7.20
C ASP A 388 21.49 -4.77 5.95
N VAL A 389 21.93 -4.27 4.80
CA VAL A 389 21.66 -4.84 3.48
C VAL A 389 22.97 -5.11 2.75
N THR A 390 23.18 -6.35 2.39
CA THR A 390 24.28 -6.78 1.50
C THR A 390 23.79 -6.79 0.05
N ASN A 391 24.64 -6.37 -0.87
CA ASN A 391 24.35 -6.25 -2.30
C ASN A 391 23.21 -5.26 -2.62
N MET A 392 23.12 -4.14 -1.91
CA MET A 392 22.18 -3.06 -2.25
C MET A 392 22.48 -2.54 -3.66
N PRO A 393 21.53 -2.61 -4.61
CA PRO A 393 21.77 -2.15 -5.98
C PRO A 393 21.71 -0.62 -6.07
N LEU A 394 22.71 -0.04 -6.71
CA LEU A 394 22.82 1.38 -7.05
C LEU A 394 22.93 1.54 -8.55
N PHE A 395 22.17 2.46 -9.12
CA PHE A 395 22.17 2.74 -10.55
C PHE A 395 23.14 3.88 -10.87
N ILE A 396 24.10 3.61 -11.77
CA ILE A 396 25.05 4.60 -12.25
C ILE A 396 24.96 4.74 -13.76
N SER A 397 25.26 5.92 -14.31
CA SER A 397 25.25 6.16 -15.75
C SER A 397 26.53 5.61 -16.39
N THR A 398 26.36 4.88 -17.50
CA THR A 398 27.46 4.26 -18.25
C THR A 398 28.26 5.22 -19.10
N GLN A 399 27.76 6.44 -19.37
CA GLN A 399 28.31 7.40 -20.38
C GLN A 399 28.32 6.85 -21.81
N ASP A 400 27.58 5.80 -22.08
CA ASP A 400 27.40 5.33 -23.46
C ASP A 400 26.61 6.36 -24.29
N SER A 401 26.54 6.14 -25.60
CA SER A 401 25.83 7.05 -26.51
C SER A 401 24.33 7.18 -26.21
N PHE A 402 23.74 6.23 -25.48
CA PHE A 402 22.33 6.25 -25.07
C PHE A 402 22.12 6.85 -23.69
N ASN A 403 23.22 7.08 -22.93
CA ASN A 403 23.17 7.47 -21.51
C ASN A 403 22.39 6.46 -20.66
N SER A 404 22.60 5.16 -20.91
CA SER A 404 21.99 4.09 -20.16
C SER A 404 22.55 3.93 -18.75
N PHE A 405 21.97 3.03 -17.98
CA PHE A 405 22.38 2.74 -16.60
C PHE A 405 22.92 1.32 -16.46
N THR A 406 23.84 1.15 -15.53
CA THR A 406 24.28 -0.13 -15.01
C THR A 406 24.09 -0.19 -13.50
N ILE A 407 24.18 -1.39 -12.94
CA ILE A 407 24.03 -1.61 -11.52
C ILE A 407 25.40 -1.93 -10.91
N ILE A 408 25.71 -1.23 -9.84
CA ILE A 408 26.77 -1.59 -8.90
C ILE A 408 26.12 -1.99 -7.57
N ASN A 409 26.73 -2.92 -6.84
CA ASN A 409 26.22 -3.37 -5.56
C ASN A 409 27.14 -2.91 -4.44
N ASP A 410 26.55 -2.53 -3.30
CA ASP A 410 27.30 -2.20 -2.09
C ASP A 410 26.58 -2.74 -0.85
N GLN A 411 27.29 -2.79 0.26
CA GLN A 411 26.66 -3.02 1.58
C GLN A 411 26.20 -1.68 2.12
N ALA A 412 24.99 -1.65 2.67
CA ALA A 412 24.39 -0.43 3.19
C ALA A 412 23.68 -0.65 4.54
N ASN A 413 23.89 0.30 5.45
CA ASN A 413 23.05 0.48 6.62
C ASN A 413 22.02 1.57 6.31
N ILE A 414 20.74 1.25 6.45
CA ILE A 414 19.65 2.12 6.06
C ILE A 414 18.76 2.39 7.27
N LEU A 415 18.66 3.65 7.67
CA LEU A 415 17.68 4.10 8.65
C LEU A 415 16.54 4.78 7.91
N LYS A 416 15.32 4.25 8.06
CA LYS A 416 14.13 4.77 7.41
C LYS A 416 13.10 5.18 8.44
N PHE A 417 12.54 6.38 8.29
CA PHE A 417 11.35 6.84 8.99
C PHE A 417 10.18 6.91 8.01
N THR A 418 9.05 6.38 8.40
CA THR A 418 7.81 6.43 7.62
C THR A 418 6.72 7.10 8.45
N ALA A 419 6.03 8.07 7.87
CA ALA A 419 4.79 8.62 8.40
C ALA A 419 3.71 8.46 7.33
N ALA A 420 2.59 7.84 7.69
CA ALA A 420 1.42 7.74 6.84
C ALA A 420 0.18 8.17 7.62
N PHE A 421 -0.72 8.85 6.94
CA PHE A 421 -1.97 9.33 7.50
C PHE A 421 -3.06 9.21 6.45
N ASN A 422 -4.20 8.61 6.83
CA ASN A 422 -5.39 8.57 6.00
C ASN A 422 -6.56 9.16 6.78
N TYR A 423 -7.34 9.97 6.10
CA TYR A 423 -8.53 10.58 6.67
C TYR A 423 -9.69 10.46 5.70
N SER A 424 -10.80 9.93 6.19
CA SER A 424 -12.05 9.81 5.44
C SER A 424 -13.10 10.73 6.07
N PHE A 425 -13.39 11.84 5.40
CA PHE A 425 -14.45 12.73 5.80
C PHE A 425 -15.78 12.23 5.23
N SER A 426 -16.44 11.33 5.95
CA SER A 426 -17.67 10.68 5.47
C SER A 426 -17.41 9.98 4.11
N GLU A 427 -18.42 9.88 3.28
CA GLU A 427 -18.31 9.41 1.89
C GLU A 427 -17.85 10.50 0.92
N ILE A 428 -17.65 11.74 1.41
CA ILE A 428 -17.42 12.93 0.59
C ILE A 428 -15.95 13.07 0.20
N ALA A 429 -15.02 12.82 1.13
CA ALA A 429 -13.61 13.06 0.89
C ALA A 429 -12.74 12.01 1.56
N ARG A 430 -11.67 11.60 0.87
CA ARG A 430 -10.57 10.79 1.41
C ARG A 430 -9.27 11.48 1.10
N ILE A 431 -8.45 11.64 2.12
CA ILE A 431 -7.12 12.26 2.02
C ILE A 431 -6.11 11.26 2.57
N GLY A 432 -5.10 10.95 1.78
CA GLY A 432 -3.97 10.12 2.18
C GLY A 432 -2.67 10.90 2.09
N PHE A 433 -1.82 10.75 3.06
CA PHE A 433 -0.45 11.25 3.07
C PHE A 433 0.51 10.11 3.38
N THR A 434 1.64 10.05 2.69
CA THR A 434 2.77 9.17 3.02
C THR A 434 4.06 9.92 2.84
N GLY A 435 4.89 9.95 3.88
CA GLY A 435 6.23 10.53 3.87
C GLY A 435 7.26 9.51 4.30
N ASN A 436 8.39 9.46 3.61
CA ASN A 436 9.54 8.65 3.97
C ASN A 436 10.78 9.53 4.06
N PHE A 437 11.58 9.30 5.08
CA PHE A 437 12.91 9.86 5.21
C PHE A 437 13.91 8.71 5.30
N TYR A 438 15.01 8.79 4.55
CA TYR A 438 16.06 7.78 4.51
C TYR A 438 17.40 8.40 4.88
N ASN A 439 18.15 7.68 5.70
CA ASN A 439 19.57 7.92 5.93
C ASN A 439 20.33 6.66 5.49
N TYR A 440 21.18 6.83 4.47
CA TYR A 440 21.96 5.74 3.89
C TYR A 440 23.42 5.87 4.30
N ASN A 441 23.99 4.76 4.75
CA ASN A 441 25.42 4.65 5.02
C ASN A 441 25.96 3.45 4.23
N PHE A 442 26.68 3.72 3.13
CA PHE A 442 27.27 2.71 2.27
C PHE A 442 28.71 2.41 2.70
N LYS A 443 29.15 1.18 2.50
CA LYS A 443 30.47 0.73 2.90
C LYS A 443 31.57 1.27 1.97
N THR A 444 31.35 1.25 0.66
CA THR A 444 32.33 1.64 -0.34
C THR A 444 31.93 2.88 -1.14
N GLN A 445 30.65 3.07 -1.40
CA GLN A 445 30.16 4.19 -2.19
C GLN A 445 29.99 5.44 -1.32
N PRO A 446 30.53 6.62 -1.75
CA PRO A 446 30.46 7.84 -0.95
C PRO A 446 29.08 8.50 -0.96
N GLN A 447 28.18 8.09 -1.84
CA GLN A 447 26.85 8.68 -2.02
C GLN A 447 25.80 7.61 -2.33
N PRO A 448 24.53 7.84 -1.95
CA PRO A 448 23.37 7.02 -2.34
C PRO A 448 22.96 7.35 -3.78
N TRP A 449 23.66 6.77 -4.74
CA TRP A 449 23.44 7.08 -6.16
C TRP A 449 21.99 6.84 -6.59
N GLN A 450 21.33 7.89 -7.12
CA GLN A 450 19.93 7.91 -7.57
C GLN A 450 18.89 7.57 -6.48
N LEU A 451 19.26 7.63 -5.22
CA LEU A 451 18.33 7.40 -4.11
C LEU A 451 18.00 8.74 -3.43
N PRO A 452 16.71 9.06 -3.27
CA PRO A 452 16.30 10.25 -2.54
C PRO A 452 16.41 10.05 -1.03
N THR A 453 16.67 11.11 -0.29
CA THR A 453 16.61 11.10 1.17
C THR A 453 15.21 11.38 1.70
N ILE A 454 14.36 12.06 0.93
CA ILE A 454 12.97 12.36 1.29
C ILE A 454 12.06 12.06 0.10
N GLU A 455 10.97 11.36 0.37
CA GLU A 455 9.84 11.16 -0.53
C GLU A 455 8.55 11.48 0.18
N ALA A 456 7.66 12.20 -0.48
CA ALA A 456 6.32 12.48 0.05
C ALA A 456 5.27 12.32 -1.05
N LYS A 457 4.10 11.79 -0.66
CA LYS A 457 2.92 11.64 -1.53
C LYS A 457 1.68 12.08 -0.78
N VAL A 458 0.81 12.81 -1.48
CA VAL A 458 -0.53 13.16 -1.01
C VAL A 458 -1.52 12.74 -2.08
N ASN A 459 -2.58 12.05 -1.66
CA ASN A 459 -3.69 11.67 -2.53
C ASN A 459 -4.98 12.25 -1.93
N MET A 460 -5.79 12.89 -2.74
CA MET A 460 -7.09 13.42 -2.33
C MET A 460 -8.15 12.95 -3.33
N ASN A 461 -9.21 12.35 -2.83
CA ASN A 461 -10.33 11.89 -3.63
C ASN A 461 -11.62 12.43 -3.04
N PHE A 462 -12.49 12.97 -3.88
CA PHE A 462 -13.76 13.55 -3.47
C PHE A 462 -14.91 12.88 -4.20
N ASN A 463 -16.04 12.78 -3.52
CA ASN A 463 -17.31 12.33 -4.07
C ASN A 463 -18.36 13.42 -3.82
N ILE A 464 -18.69 14.19 -4.82
CA ILE A 464 -19.66 15.29 -4.72
C ILE A 464 -20.99 14.78 -5.27
N LYS A 465 -21.94 14.50 -4.36
CA LYS A 465 -23.32 14.07 -4.66
C LYS A 465 -23.39 12.86 -5.60
N ASN A 466 -22.41 11.96 -5.58
CA ASN A 466 -22.32 10.79 -6.46
C ASN A 466 -22.34 11.11 -7.97
N LYS A 467 -21.97 12.37 -8.32
CA LYS A 467 -21.94 12.84 -9.71
C LYS A 467 -20.57 13.34 -10.14
N VAL A 468 -19.84 14.00 -9.26
CA VAL A 468 -18.55 14.61 -9.59
C VAL A 468 -17.51 14.03 -8.65
N TYR A 469 -16.45 13.48 -9.22
CA TYR A 469 -15.37 12.80 -8.51
C TYR A 469 -14.02 13.45 -8.82
N PRO A 470 -13.70 14.60 -8.19
CA PRO A 470 -12.39 15.20 -8.33
C PRO A 470 -11.34 14.38 -7.57
N HIS A 471 -10.15 14.28 -8.13
CA HIS A 471 -8.99 13.70 -7.47
C HIS A 471 -7.74 14.52 -7.72
N PHE A 472 -6.83 14.53 -6.73
CA PHE A 472 -5.57 15.26 -6.77
C PHE A 472 -4.47 14.37 -6.22
N ASP A 473 -3.34 14.37 -6.91
CA ASP A 473 -2.13 13.65 -6.50
C ASP A 473 -0.97 14.63 -6.49
N LEU A 474 -0.22 14.63 -5.39
CA LEU A 474 1.02 15.36 -5.26
C LEU A 474 2.12 14.39 -4.88
N MET A 475 3.25 14.46 -5.57
CA MET A 475 4.48 13.74 -5.26
C MET A 475 5.63 14.75 -5.12
N ALA A 476 6.45 14.57 -4.10
CA ALA A 476 7.65 15.36 -3.89
C ALA A 476 8.83 14.43 -3.59
N MET A 477 10.00 14.79 -4.09
CA MET A 477 11.22 14.02 -3.91
C MET A 477 12.41 14.97 -3.72
N SER A 478 13.28 14.65 -2.76
CA SER A 478 14.50 15.42 -2.51
C SER A 478 15.50 15.29 -3.64
N LEU A 479 16.52 16.14 -3.61
CA LEU A 479 17.66 16.04 -4.53
C LEU A 479 18.33 14.66 -4.41
N GLN A 480 18.92 14.21 -5.52
CA GLN A 480 19.66 12.95 -5.59
C GLN A 480 21.05 13.21 -6.19
N LYS A 481 22.00 12.35 -5.87
CA LYS A 481 23.32 12.36 -6.49
C LYS A 481 23.42 11.27 -7.53
N GLN A 482 24.08 11.56 -8.63
CA GLN A 482 24.33 10.64 -9.73
C GLN A 482 25.82 10.50 -10.00
N ARG A 483 26.28 9.26 -10.08
CA ARG A 483 27.62 8.91 -10.58
C ARG A 483 27.54 8.68 -12.08
N THR A 484 28.43 9.33 -12.81
CA THR A 484 28.57 9.17 -14.26
C THR A 484 30.00 8.69 -14.56
N GLY A 485 30.12 7.49 -15.10
CA GLY A 485 31.38 6.79 -15.35
C GLY A 485 31.49 5.48 -14.59
N LEU A 486 32.08 4.48 -15.24
CA LEU A 486 32.24 3.11 -14.71
C LEU A 486 33.48 2.96 -13.82
N SER A 487 34.51 3.79 -14.03
CA SER A 487 35.75 3.74 -13.24
C SER A 487 35.48 4.06 -11.77
N GLU A 488 36.03 3.28 -10.85
CA GLU A 488 35.86 3.50 -9.41
C GLU A 488 36.54 4.76 -8.91
N THR A 489 37.61 5.20 -9.58
CA THR A 489 38.42 6.34 -9.17
C THR A 489 38.25 7.56 -10.07
N ASN A 490 37.80 7.38 -11.31
CA ASN A 490 37.61 8.45 -12.28
C ASN A 490 36.17 8.50 -12.77
N TYR A 491 35.32 9.22 -12.04
CA TYR A 491 33.91 9.44 -12.37
C TYR A 491 33.51 10.88 -12.03
N SER A 492 32.45 11.37 -12.63
CA SER A 492 31.86 12.66 -12.28
C SER A 492 30.60 12.46 -11.42
N THR A 493 30.43 13.38 -10.47
CA THR A 493 29.22 13.46 -9.62
C THR A 493 28.34 14.59 -10.12
N ASN A 494 27.09 14.23 -10.43
CA ASN A 494 26.08 15.17 -10.88
C ASN A 494 24.93 15.23 -9.87
N THR A 495 24.12 16.28 -9.92
CA THR A 495 22.97 16.46 -9.05
C THR A 495 21.69 16.41 -9.87
N ILE A 496 20.74 15.60 -9.43
CA ILE A 496 19.35 15.64 -9.88
C ILE A 496 18.62 16.51 -8.87
N ASN A 497 18.02 17.60 -9.33
CA ASN A 497 17.34 18.56 -8.47
C ASN A 497 16.12 17.95 -7.79
N ALA A 498 15.81 18.42 -6.61
CA ALA A 498 14.55 18.13 -5.96
C ALA A 498 13.37 18.60 -6.82
N PHE A 499 12.25 17.88 -6.74
CA PHE A 499 11.07 18.22 -7.52
C PHE A 499 9.78 17.91 -6.75
N TYR A 500 8.71 18.49 -7.24
CA TYR A 500 7.35 18.09 -6.94
C TYR A 500 6.54 18.00 -8.23
N ASP A 501 5.57 17.09 -8.25
CA ASP A 501 4.64 16.87 -9.36
C ASP A 501 3.22 16.92 -8.83
N ILE A 502 2.36 17.65 -9.52
CA ILE A 502 0.94 17.78 -9.20
C ILE A 502 0.15 17.27 -10.39
N SER A 503 -0.74 16.32 -10.11
CA SER A 503 -1.72 15.81 -11.05
C SER A 503 -3.12 15.99 -10.49
N ALA A 504 -4.09 16.22 -11.36
CA ALA A 504 -5.48 16.34 -10.98
C ALA A 504 -6.38 15.74 -12.05
N GLY A 505 -7.52 15.25 -11.62
CA GLY A 505 -8.53 14.76 -12.55
C GLY A 505 -9.93 14.95 -11.99
N ILE A 506 -10.88 14.82 -12.87
CA ILE A 506 -12.30 14.91 -12.56
C ILE A 506 -13.07 13.90 -13.41
N ASP A 507 -13.87 13.06 -12.78
CA ASP A 507 -14.87 12.24 -13.43
C ASP A 507 -16.26 12.82 -13.16
N PHE A 508 -17.00 13.10 -14.21
CA PHE A 508 -18.35 13.65 -14.13
C PHE A 508 -19.37 12.66 -14.68
N ARG A 509 -20.18 12.08 -13.79
CA ARG A 509 -21.26 11.15 -14.13
C ARG A 509 -22.53 11.93 -14.44
N PHE A 510 -22.78 12.18 -15.72
CA PHE A 510 -23.99 12.92 -16.14
C PHE A 510 -25.18 11.98 -16.41
N ARG A 511 -24.95 10.67 -16.59
CA ARG A 511 -25.97 9.61 -16.60
C ARG A 511 -25.48 8.40 -15.80
N PRO A 512 -26.36 7.53 -15.30
CA PRO A 512 -25.93 6.36 -14.51
C PRO A 512 -24.88 5.48 -15.21
N LYS A 513 -24.94 5.40 -16.54
CA LYS A 513 -24.04 4.57 -17.36
C LYS A 513 -23.01 5.37 -18.15
N LEU A 514 -22.99 6.68 -18.08
CA LEU A 514 -22.13 7.51 -18.93
C LEU A 514 -21.48 8.64 -18.12
N SER A 515 -20.14 8.67 -18.17
CA SER A 515 -19.31 9.67 -17.50
C SER A 515 -18.36 10.33 -18.49
N LEU A 516 -18.07 11.60 -18.25
CA LEU A 516 -16.96 12.35 -18.82
C LEU A 516 -15.80 12.31 -17.84
N PHE A 517 -14.57 12.21 -18.35
CA PHE A 517 -13.39 12.40 -17.52
C PHE A 517 -12.41 13.36 -18.16
N VAL A 518 -11.69 14.09 -17.31
CA VAL A 518 -10.52 14.89 -17.67
C VAL A 518 -9.45 14.62 -16.63
N GLN A 519 -8.24 14.35 -17.09
CA GLN A 519 -7.07 14.15 -16.26
C GLN A 519 -5.93 15.01 -16.76
N ALA A 520 -5.28 15.75 -15.88
CA ALA A 520 -4.11 16.57 -16.14
C ALA A 520 -2.96 16.09 -15.25
N ASN A 521 -1.84 15.74 -15.87
CA ASN A 521 -0.62 15.29 -15.18
C ASN A 521 0.45 16.36 -15.34
N ASN A 522 1.34 16.46 -14.35
CA ASN A 522 2.39 17.47 -14.30
C ASN A 522 1.85 18.87 -14.64
N ILE A 523 0.88 19.32 -13.84
CA ILE A 523 0.16 20.60 -14.06
C ILE A 523 1.13 21.78 -14.03
N MET A 524 2.22 21.69 -13.28
CA MET A 524 3.26 22.72 -13.22
C MET A 524 4.15 22.76 -14.46
N ALA A 525 3.96 21.83 -15.41
CA ALA A 525 4.75 21.70 -16.64
C ALA A 525 6.27 21.61 -16.42
N THR A 526 6.70 21.20 -15.23
CA THR A 526 8.12 21.09 -14.87
C THR A 526 8.75 19.88 -15.54
N ARG A 527 9.92 20.05 -16.14
CA ARG A 527 10.69 18.95 -16.74
C ARG A 527 11.71 18.43 -15.73
N TYR A 528 11.25 17.95 -14.59
CA TYR A 528 12.09 17.32 -13.60
C TYR A 528 12.64 15.97 -14.10
N GLN A 529 13.71 15.49 -13.49
CA GLN A 529 14.32 14.21 -13.81
C GLN A 529 14.11 13.22 -12.66
N ARG A 530 13.59 12.05 -12.96
CA ARG A 530 13.59 10.93 -12.04
C ARG A 530 14.88 10.11 -12.17
N TRP A 531 15.38 10.02 -13.39
CA TRP A 531 16.67 9.43 -13.76
C TRP A 531 17.51 10.47 -14.45
N TYR A 532 18.79 10.49 -14.18
CA TYR A 532 19.72 11.50 -14.72
C TYR A 532 19.66 11.54 -16.25
N ASN A 533 19.48 12.72 -16.81
CA ASN A 533 19.25 13.02 -18.23
C ASN A 533 17.92 12.49 -18.83
N TYR A 534 17.02 11.93 -18.03
CA TYR A 534 15.70 11.50 -18.46
C TYR A 534 14.62 12.41 -17.86
N PRO A 535 14.39 13.60 -18.43
CA PRO A 535 13.33 14.48 -17.96
C PRO A 535 11.95 13.83 -18.22
N VAL A 536 11.02 14.08 -17.32
CA VAL A 536 9.63 13.66 -17.52
C VAL A 536 8.96 14.51 -18.60
N LEU A 537 7.85 14.00 -19.13
CA LEU A 537 6.96 14.77 -20.01
C LEU A 537 6.48 16.00 -19.24
N GLY A 538 6.39 17.16 -19.92
CA GLY A 538 5.75 18.34 -19.37
C GLY A 538 4.26 18.13 -19.12
N PHE A 539 3.49 19.20 -19.12
CA PHE A 539 2.03 19.12 -18.96
C PHE A 539 1.39 18.14 -19.94
N ASN A 540 0.66 17.16 -19.41
CA ASN A 540 -0.08 16.17 -20.17
C ASN A 540 -1.54 16.14 -19.71
N ALA A 541 -2.48 16.33 -20.62
CA ALA A 541 -3.91 16.25 -20.34
C ALA A 541 -4.61 15.27 -21.28
N ILE A 542 -5.52 14.47 -20.72
CA ILE A 542 -6.35 13.50 -21.45
C ILE A 542 -7.80 13.73 -21.03
N GLY A 543 -8.71 13.77 -22.01
CA GLY A 543 -10.15 13.82 -21.76
C GLY A 543 -10.87 12.77 -22.57
N GLY A 544 -12.04 12.34 -22.10
CA GLY A 544 -12.78 11.29 -22.78
C GLY A 544 -14.08 10.88 -22.09
N LEU A 545 -14.57 9.73 -22.51
CA LEU A 545 -15.83 9.14 -22.08
C LEU A 545 -15.62 7.78 -21.43
N THR A 546 -16.44 7.49 -20.42
CA THR A 546 -16.58 6.14 -19.83
C THR A 546 -18.03 5.70 -19.96
N PHE A 547 -18.25 4.53 -20.57
CA PHE A 547 -19.56 3.88 -20.67
C PHE A 547 -19.57 2.61 -19.84
N ILE A 548 -20.56 2.49 -18.95
CA ILE A 548 -20.76 1.36 -18.02
C ILE A 548 -21.99 0.57 -18.51
N PHE A 549 -21.89 -0.79 -18.59
CA PHE A 549 -22.96 -1.64 -19.11
C PHE A 549 -23.19 -2.92 -18.29
#